data_a878ab90ef3662f6d41156bed67c7d12
#
_entry.id   a878ab90ef3662f6d41156bed67c7d12
#
_cell.length_a   1.000
_cell.length_b   1.000
_cell.length_c   1.000
_cell.angle_alpha   90.00
_cell.angle_beta   90.00
_cell.angle_gamma   90.00
#
_symmetry.space_group_name_H-M   'P 1'
#
loop_
_entity.id
_entity.type
_entity.pdbx_description
1 polymer ?
#
loop_
_entity_poly.entity_id
_entity_poly.type
_entity_poly.pdbx_seq_one_letter_code
_entity_poly.pdbx_strand_id
1 'polypeptide(L)'
;MTKAEFLRWESDDNYVYEFNDGILEPTTGMRQDENYLFSTLENTFFQTASFRSGSRLRPEMDFWVTDKQMRRADVSYFTSQQIQQMNTGQKAIPGFVVEFASHTDNDVVSITKRHEYFEAGVQVVWWVYPLHQEVHVYTSPKIVTICTDNDILSAAPALPELKMTVAELFRK
;
A
#
# COMPACT_ATOMS: atom_id res chain seq x y z
N MET A 1 -7.82 -11.15 -21.02
CA MET A 1 -8.54 -12.00 -20.06
C MET A 1 -9.67 -11.20 -19.43
N THR A 2 -10.84 -11.77 -19.22
CA THR A 2 -11.91 -11.10 -18.47
C THR A 2 -11.68 -11.20 -16.97
N LYS A 3 -12.31 -10.32 -16.19
CA LYS A 3 -12.26 -10.40 -14.72
C LYS A 3 -12.74 -11.75 -14.18
N ALA A 4 -13.79 -12.32 -14.79
CA ALA A 4 -14.33 -13.62 -14.37
C ALA A 4 -13.36 -14.77 -14.65
N GLU A 5 -12.57 -14.67 -15.70
CA GLU A 5 -11.48 -15.61 -16.00
C GLU A 5 -10.33 -15.41 -15.01
N PHE A 6 -9.92 -14.16 -14.75
CA PHE A 6 -8.85 -13.84 -13.80
C PHE A 6 -9.13 -14.37 -12.39
N LEU A 7 -10.36 -14.20 -11.90
CA LEU A 7 -10.75 -14.67 -10.56
C LEU A 7 -10.73 -16.21 -10.40
N ARG A 8 -10.64 -16.95 -11.51
CA ARG A 8 -10.56 -18.43 -11.53
C ARG A 8 -9.22 -18.93 -12.05
N TRP A 9 -8.40 -18.00 -12.54
CA TRP A 9 -7.10 -18.32 -13.10
C TRP A 9 -6.09 -18.55 -11.99
N GLU A 10 -5.28 -19.58 -12.13
CA GLU A 10 -4.13 -19.85 -11.29
C GLU A 10 -2.89 -19.72 -12.16
N SER A 11 -1.90 -18.99 -11.67
CA SER A 11 -0.61 -18.87 -12.35
C SER A 11 0.11 -20.22 -12.32
N ASP A 12 0.75 -20.57 -13.41
CA ASP A 12 1.61 -21.76 -13.53
C ASP A 12 3.11 -21.43 -13.31
N ASP A 13 3.39 -20.16 -12.98
CA ASP A 13 4.71 -19.65 -12.63
C ASP A 13 4.75 -19.18 -11.15
N ASN A 14 5.87 -18.61 -10.73
CA ASN A 14 6.07 -18.14 -9.36
C ASN A 14 5.75 -16.65 -9.17
N TYR A 15 5.05 -16.03 -10.14
CA TYR A 15 4.67 -14.63 -10.05
C TYR A 15 3.25 -14.48 -9.50
N VAL A 16 3.04 -13.36 -8.85
CA VAL A 16 1.73 -12.83 -8.49
C VAL A 16 1.38 -11.74 -9.49
N TYR A 17 0.11 -11.56 -9.78
CA TYR A 17 -0.32 -10.66 -10.84
C TYR A 17 -1.33 -9.65 -10.35
N GLU A 18 -1.13 -8.39 -10.73
CA GLU A 18 -2.16 -7.37 -10.75
C GLU A 18 -3.00 -7.53 -12.03
N PHE A 19 -4.24 -7.04 -12.00
CA PHE A 19 -5.15 -7.11 -13.13
C PHE A 19 -5.52 -5.70 -13.58
N ASN A 20 -5.25 -5.38 -14.84
CA ASN A 20 -5.48 -4.06 -15.41
C ASN A 20 -6.25 -4.18 -16.73
N ASP A 21 -7.58 -4.09 -16.67
CA ASP A 21 -8.52 -4.14 -17.81
C ASP A 21 -8.20 -5.24 -18.85
N GLY A 22 -8.00 -6.46 -18.35
CA GLY A 22 -7.69 -7.63 -19.17
C GLY A 22 -6.21 -7.96 -19.33
N ILE A 23 -5.31 -7.09 -18.90
CA ILE A 23 -3.86 -7.27 -18.89
C ILE A 23 -3.42 -7.80 -17.52
N LEU A 24 -2.53 -8.78 -17.54
CA LEU A 24 -1.85 -9.29 -16.34
C LEU A 24 -0.51 -8.58 -16.20
N GLU A 25 -0.33 -7.89 -15.09
CA GLU A 25 0.91 -7.20 -14.74
C GLU A 25 1.62 -8.00 -13.64
N PRO A 26 2.75 -8.68 -13.93
CA PRO A 26 3.45 -9.46 -12.91
C PRO A 26 4.02 -8.53 -11.84
N THR A 27 3.88 -8.92 -10.59
CA THR A 27 4.48 -8.23 -9.44
C THR A 27 5.37 -9.18 -8.66
N THR A 28 6.39 -8.64 -8.04
CA THR A 28 7.25 -9.37 -7.11
C THR A 28 6.78 -9.08 -5.69
N GLY A 29 6.84 -10.07 -4.82
CA GLY A 29 6.62 -9.86 -3.40
C GLY A 29 7.68 -8.97 -2.75
N MET A 30 7.38 -8.47 -1.54
CA MET A 30 8.32 -7.67 -0.77
C MET A 30 9.64 -8.41 -0.55
N ARG A 31 10.75 -7.71 -0.77
CA ARG A 31 12.10 -8.20 -0.48
C ARG A 31 12.35 -8.24 1.03
N GLN A 32 13.43 -8.89 1.44
CA GLN A 32 13.78 -9.02 2.85
C GLN A 32 13.97 -7.66 3.55
N ASP A 33 14.58 -6.69 2.89
CA ASP A 33 14.76 -5.34 3.41
C ASP A 33 13.44 -4.58 3.54
N GLU A 34 12.52 -4.74 2.60
CA GLU A 34 11.17 -4.17 2.62
C GLU A 34 10.31 -4.80 3.72
N ASN A 35 10.40 -6.12 3.91
CA ASN A 35 9.76 -6.82 5.03
C ASN A 35 10.25 -6.29 6.39
N TYR A 36 11.53 -5.91 6.49
CA TYR A 36 12.05 -5.29 7.70
C TYR A 36 11.43 -3.91 7.95
N LEU A 37 11.31 -3.08 6.91
CA LEU A 37 10.64 -1.78 6.99
C LEU A 37 9.16 -1.94 7.35
N PHE A 38 8.48 -2.91 6.76
CA PHE A 38 7.11 -3.25 7.14
C PHE A 38 7.00 -3.62 8.62
N SER A 39 7.90 -4.45 9.14
CA SER A 39 7.90 -4.84 10.55
C SER A 39 8.08 -3.63 11.48
N THR A 40 8.93 -2.67 11.11
CA THR A 40 9.11 -1.42 11.87
C THR A 40 7.83 -0.57 11.88
N LEU A 41 7.20 -0.44 10.72
CA LEU A 41 5.92 0.25 10.57
C LEU A 41 4.81 -0.43 11.39
N GLU A 42 4.73 -1.76 11.33
CA GLU A 42 3.74 -2.56 12.04
C GLU A 42 3.91 -2.46 13.56
N ASN A 43 5.15 -2.47 14.06
CA ASN A 43 5.43 -2.28 15.48
C ASN A 43 4.94 -0.91 15.99
N THR A 44 5.08 0.15 15.19
CA THR A 44 4.52 1.47 15.51
C THR A 44 2.99 1.44 15.47
N PHE A 45 2.41 0.78 14.49
CA PHE A 45 0.96 0.62 14.37
C PHE A 45 0.35 -0.14 15.53
N PHE A 46 1.02 -1.14 16.10
CA PHE A 46 0.54 -1.89 17.26
C PHE A 46 0.34 -1.01 18.51
N GLN A 47 0.94 0.16 18.58
CA GLN A 47 0.77 1.10 19.69
C GLN A 47 -0.50 1.97 19.53
N THR A 48 -1.14 1.98 18.36
CA THR A 48 -2.30 2.85 18.07
C THR A 48 -3.61 2.33 18.68
N ALA A 49 -4.56 3.24 18.93
CA ALA A 49 -5.92 2.86 19.31
C ALA A 49 -6.64 2.17 18.12
N SER A 50 -6.33 2.54 16.90
CA SER A 50 -6.84 1.91 15.69
C SER A 50 -6.53 0.41 15.64
N PHE A 51 -5.30 0.00 15.97
CA PHE A 51 -4.96 -1.44 16.09
C PHE A 51 -5.81 -2.13 17.17
N ARG A 52 -5.92 -1.52 18.35
CA ARG A 52 -6.71 -2.08 19.47
C ARG A 52 -8.19 -2.20 19.13
N SER A 53 -8.72 -1.31 18.28
CA SER A 53 -10.13 -1.37 17.82
C SER A 53 -10.37 -2.38 16.69
N GLY A 54 -9.35 -3.10 16.24
CA GLY A 54 -9.48 -4.13 15.22
C GLY A 54 -9.10 -3.72 13.80
N SER A 55 -8.62 -2.48 13.60
CA SER A 55 -8.01 -2.08 12.32
C SER A 55 -6.72 -2.87 12.04
N ARG A 56 -6.33 -2.99 10.78
CA ARG A 56 -5.15 -3.78 10.39
C ARG A 56 -4.33 -3.09 9.29
N LEU A 57 -3.01 -3.25 9.40
CA LEU A 57 -2.12 -3.21 8.24
C LEU A 57 -2.11 -4.59 7.59
N ARG A 58 -2.17 -4.64 6.27
CA ARG A 58 -2.14 -5.88 5.50
C ARG A 58 -1.04 -5.77 4.45
N PRO A 59 0.00 -6.62 4.54
CA PRO A 59 1.01 -6.69 3.49
C PRO A 59 0.44 -7.39 2.26
N GLU A 60 0.83 -6.94 1.09
CA GLU A 60 0.61 -7.60 -0.21
C GLU A 60 -0.84 -8.06 -0.46
N MET A 61 -1.80 -7.24 -0.03
CA MET A 61 -3.21 -7.59 -0.15
C MET A 61 -3.82 -6.99 -1.41
N ASP A 62 -4.52 -7.82 -2.18
CA ASP A 62 -5.27 -7.40 -3.35
C ASP A 62 -6.49 -6.57 -2.99
N PHE A 63 -6.71 -5.48 -3.72
CA PHE A 63 -7.96 -4.74 -3.68
C PHE A 63 -8.33 -4.19 -5.07
N TRP A 64 -9.61 -4.13 -5.34
CA TRP A 64 -10.14 -3.66 -6.61
C TRP A 64 -10.32 -2.15 -6.58
N VAL A 65 -9.43 -1.41 -7.26
CA VAL A 65 -9.52 0.06 -7.39
C VAL A 65 -10.69 0.48 -8.27
N THR A 66 -11.02 -0.34 -9.26
CA THR A 66 -12.23 -0.22 -10.10
C THR A 66 -12.84 -1.60 -10.33
N ASP A 67 -13.94 -1.69 -11.09
CA ASP A 67 -14.48 -2.99 -11.50
C ASP A 67 -13.59 -3.76 -12.49
N LYS A 68 -12.59 -3.09 -13.08
CA LYS A 68 -11.69 -3.63 -14.09
C LYS A 68 -10.22 -3.64 -13.70
N GLN A 69 -9.88 -3.08 -12.53
CA GLN A 69 -8.49 -2.96 -12.10
C GLN A 69 -8.34 -3.43 -10.66
N MET A 70 -7.39 -4.32 -10.44
CA MET A 70 -6.97 -4.81 -9.13
C MET A 70 -5.50 -4.47 -8.92
N ARG A 71 -5.20 -3.89 -7.79
CA ARG A 71 -3.84 -3.57 -7.37
C ARG A 71 -3.48 -4.30 -6.09
N ARG A 72 -2.18 -4.52 -5.93
CA ARG A 72 -1.56 -5.11 -4.73
C ARG A 72 -0.52 -4.13 -4.21
N ALA A 73 -0.91 -3.29 -3.27
CA ALA A 73 0.06 -2.45 -2.58
C ALA A 73 0.91 -3.27 -1.60
N ASP A 74 2.16 -2.87 -1.40
CA ASP A 74 3.05 -3.54 -0.46
C ASP A 74 2.47 -3.54 0.96
N VAL A 75 1.85 -2.42 1.39
CA VAL A 75 1.11 -2.35 2.66
C VAL A 75 -0.19 -1.57 2.46
N SER A 76 -1.28 -2.11 3.00
CA SER A 76 -2.61 -1.49 2.96
C SER A 76 -3.20 -1.39 4.37
N TYR A 77 -3.78 -0.22 4.71
CA TYR A 77 -4.49 -0.02 5.98
C TYR A 77 -5.98 -0.11 5.79
N PHE A 78 -6.62 -0.95 6.60
CA PHE A 78 -8.06 -1.11 6.68
C PHE A 78 -8.57 -0.88 8.10
N THR A 79 -9.63 -0.09 8.22
CA THR A 79 -10.35 0.10 9.49
C THR A 79 -11.03 -1.18 9.94
N SER A 80 -11.36 -1.27 11.24
CA SER A 80 -12.10 -2.41 11.79
C SER A 80 -13.44 -2.65 11.07
N GLN A 81 -14.12 -1.58 10.65
CA GLN A 81 -15.34 -1.68 9.86
C GLN A 81 -15.09 -2.30 8.49
N GLN A 82 -14.03 -1.85 7.79
CA GLN A 82 -13.65 -2.42 6.49
C GLN A 82 -13.26 -3.90 6.61
N ILE A 83 -12.53 -4.28 7.67
CA ILE A 83 -12.21 -5.70 7.94
C ILE A 83 -13.50 -6.53 8.11
N GLN A 84 -14.50 -6.03 8.83
CA GLN A 84 -15.79 -6.71 8.97
C GLN A 84 -16.53 -6.82 7.62
N GLN A 85 -16.53 -5.77 6.81
CA GLN A 85 -17.11 -5.78 5.47
C GLN A 85 -16.45 -6.83 4.57
N MET A 86 -15.12 -6.88 4.56
CA MET A 86 -14.37 -7.87 3.78
C MET A 86 -14.67 -9.31 4.22
N ASN A 87 -14.85 -9.55 5.52
CA ASN A 87 -15.24 -10.87 6.04
C ASN A 87 -16.62 -11.33 5.54
N THR A 88 -17.47 -10.41 5.10
CA THR A 88 -18.77 -10.71 4.47
C THR A 88 -18.72 -10.68 2.94
N GLY A 89 -17.51 -10.66 2.35
CA GLY A 89 -17.32 -10.65 0.90
C GLY A 89 -17.50 -9.30 0.21
N GLN A 90 -17.63 -8.22 1.00
CA GLN A 90 -17.71 -6.87 0.44
C GLN A 90 -16.31 -6.36 0.10
N LYS A 91 -16.22 -5.53 -0.93
CA LYS A 91 -14.98 -4.86 -1.30
C LYS A 91 -14.72 -3.69 -0.37
N ALA A 92 -13.45 -3.44 -0.08
CA ALA A 92 -13.00 -2.28 0.67
C ALA A 92 -11.80 -1.65 -0.04
N ILE A 93 -11.72 -0.32 0.00
CA ILE A 93 -10.56 0.45 -0.48
C ILE A 93 -9.77 0.87 0.77
N PRO A 94 -8.46 0.56 0.85
CA PRO A 94 -7.64 1.01 1.97
C PRO A 94 -7.60 2.53 2.05
N GLY A 95 -7.65 3.08 3.25
CA GLY A 95 -7.50 4.53 3.44
C GLY A 95 -6.08 5.02 3.29
N PHE A 96 -5.10 4.16 3.59
CA PHE A 96 -3.67 4.44 3.50
C PHE A 96 -2.95 3.25 2.88
N VAL A 97 -2.00 3.52 1.99
CA VAL A 97 -1.13 2.52 1.36
C VAL A 97 0.33 2.93 1.43
N VAL A 98 1.23 1.95 1.41
CA VAL A 98 2.67 2.12 1.27
C VAL A 98 3.14 1.30 0.06
N GLU A 99 3.99 1.90 -0.76
CA GLU A 99 4.73 1.26 -1.84
C GLU A 99 6.22 1.41 -1.57
N PHE A 100 6.97 0.33 -1.69
CA PHE A 100 8.43 0.35 -1.62
C PHE A 100 9.01 0.41 -3.03
N ALA A 101 9.68 1.52 -3.35
CA ALA A 101 10.30 1.70 -4.66
C ALA A 101 11.45 0.71 -4.86
N SER A 102 11.43 0.01 -5.97
CA SER A 102 12.52 -0.85 -6.42
C SER A 102 13.37 -0.17 -7.49
N HIS A 103 14.58 -0.69 -7.71
CA HIS A 103 15.47 -0.17 -8.75
C HIS A 103 14.97 -0.36 -10.19
N THR A 104 13.97 -1.20 -10.37
CA THR A 104 13.38 -1.54 -11.66
C THR A 104 12.07 -0.83 -11.92
N ASP A 105 11.60 -0.02 -10.97
CA ASP A 105 10.33 0.66 -11.10
C ASP A 105 10.36 1.69 -12.23
N ASN A 106 9.29 1.68 -13.01
CA ASN A 106 9.07 2.65 -14.06
C ASN A 106 8.23 3.81 -13.50
N ASP A 107 8.75 5.03 -13.61
CA ASP A 107 8.07 6.24 -13.13
C ASP A 107 6.64 6.39 -13.68
N VAL A 108 6.41 6.00 -14.94
CA VAL A 108 5.08 6.05 -15.55
C VAL A 108 4.11 5.12 -14.84
N VAL A 109 4.54 3.91 -14.49
CA VAL A 109 3.74 2.93 -13.76
C VAL A 109 3.44 3.45 -12.35
N SER A 110 4.45 3.97 -11.65
CA SER A 110 4.31 4.52 -10.30
C SER A 110 3.35 5.71 -10.26
N ILE A 111 3.44 6.61 -11.23
CA ILE A 111 2.52 7.74 -11.37
C ILE A 111 1.10 7.25 -11.64
N THR A 112 0.93 6.28 -12.53
CA THR A 112 -0.38 5.71 -12.86
C THR A 112 -1.03 5.05 -11.63
N LYS A 113 -0.31 4.17 -10.94
CA LYS A 113 -0.78 3.53 -9.69
C LYS A 113 -1.23 4.57 -8.65
N ARG A 114 -0.44 5.62 -8.45
CA ARG A 114 -0.78 6.69 -7.51
C ARG A 114 -2.10 7.38 -7.88
N HIS A 115 -2.32 7.72 -9.15
CA HIS A 115 -3.59 8.30 -9.60
C HIS A 115 -4.75 7.36 -9.35
N GLU A 116 -4.62 6.10 -9.71
CA GLU A 116 -5.65 5.07 -9.49
C GLU A 116 -6.00 4.90 -8.01
N TYR A 117 -5.02 4.94 -7.10
CA TYR A 117 -5.26 4.88 -5.66
C TYR A 117 -6.14 6.03 -5.18
N PHE A 118 -5.79 7.26 -5.53
CA PHE A 118 -6.58 8.43 -5.11
C PHE A 118 -7.97 8.45 -5.76
N GLU A 119 -8.09 8.07 -7.02
CA GLU A 119 -9.39 7.96 -7.72
C GLU A 119 -10.28 6.89 -7.07
N ALA A 120 -9.70 5.81 -6.57
CA ALA A 120 -10.43 4.76 -5.84
C ALA A 120 -10.85 5.18 -4.43
N GLY A 121 -10.25 6.24 -3.85
CA GLY A 121 -10.57 6.73 -2.51
C GLY A 121 -9.50 6.50 -1.45
N VAL A 122 -8.30 6.05 -1.81
CA VAL A 122 -7.13 6.09 -0.92
C VAL A 122 -6.86 7.55 -0.54
N GLN A 123 -6.61 7.82 0.72
CA GLN A 123 -6.44 9.18 1.24
C GLN A 123 -4.98 9.59 1.42
N VAL A 124 -4.10 8.60 1.67
CA VAL A 124 -2.67 8.83 1.86
C VAL A 124 -1.89 7.71 1.19
N VAL A 125 -0.84 8.09 0.49
CA VAL A 125 0.12 7.14 -0.11
C VAL A 125 1.51 7.52 0.36
N TRP A 126 2.24 6.57 0.95
CA TRP A 126 3.67 6.70 1.16
C TRP A 126 4.40 5.92 0.08
N TRP A 127 5.26 6.63 -0.67
CA TRP A 127 6.20 6.01 -1.59
C TRP A 127 7.58 6.03 -0.94
N VAL A 128 8.03 4.87 -0.51
CA VAL A 128 9.27 4.71 0.27
C VAL A 128 10.40 4.35 -0.66
N TYR A 129 11.50 5.07 -0.59
CA TYR A 129 12.72 4.86 -1.35
C TYR A 129 13.82 4.31 -0.43
N PRO A 130 13.95 2.98 -0.26
CA PRO A 130 14.85 2.40 0.73
C PRO A 130 16.32 2.77 0.49
N LEU A 131 16.73 2.85 -0.77
CA LEU A 131 18.11 3.18 -1.13
C LEU A 131 18.54 4.58 -0.69
N HIS A 132 17.61 5.53 -0.72
CA HIS A 132 17.86 6.93 -0.38
C HIS A 132 17.43 7.29 1.02
N GLN A 133 16.79 6.35 1.75
CA GLN A 133 16.14 6.61 3.05
C GLN A 133 15.23 7.84 2.98
N GLU A 134 14.42 7.91 1.93
CA GLU A 134 13.50 9.00 1.64
C GLU A 134 12.08 8.46 1.51
N VAL A 135 11.09 9.24 1.95
CA VAL A 135 9.67 8.90 1.84
C VAL A 135 8.91 10.07 1.22
N HIS A 136 8.21 9.80 0.14
CA HIS A 136 7.29 10.75 -0.47
C HIS A 136 5.88 10.50 0.06
N VAL A 137 5.38 11.42 0.86
CA VAL A 137 4.03 11.38 1.45
C VAL A 137 3.07 12.15 0.55
N TYR A 138 2.22 11.42 -0.16
CA TYR A 138 1.16 12.00 -0.99
C TYR A 138 -0.15 12.06 -0.21
N THR A 139 -0.78 13.23 -0.18
CA THR A 139 -2.13 13.45 0.37
C THR A 139 -3.16 13.76 -0.72
N SER A 140 -2.72 13.86 -1.95
CA SER A 140 -3.52 13.91 -3.18
C SER A 140 -2.62 13.55 -4.38
N PRO A 141 -3.17 13.35 -5.59
CA PRO A 141 -2.35 13.12 -6.78
C PRO A 141 -1.36 14.26 -7.10
N LYS A 142 -1.60 15.45 -6.53
CA LYS A 142 -0.84 16.69 -6.85
C LYS A 142 -0.04 17.25 -5.67
N ILE A 143 -0.22 16.71 -4.46
CA ILE A 143 0.44 17.23 -3.26
C ILE A 143 1.32 16.14 -2.69
N VAL A 144 2.61 16.44 -2.59
CA VAL A 144 3.63 15.56 -2.01
C VAL A 144 4.48 16.33 -1.02
N THR A 145 4.81 15.68 0.10
CA THR A 145 5.86 16.12 1.01
C THR A 145 6.98 15.09 0.94
N ILE A 146 8.18 15.54 0.59
CA ILE A 146 9.38 14.70 0.59
C ILE A 146 9.98 14.78 2.00
N CYS A 147 10.13 13.61 2.63
CA CYS A 147 10.58 13.48 4.02
C CYS A 147 11.89 12.71 4.08
N THR A 148 12.85 13.21 4.88
CA THR A 148 14.15 12.59 5.15
C THR A 148 14.50 12.72 6.64
N ASP A 149 15.44 11.95 7.10
CA ASP A 149 16.07 12.07 8.44
C ASP A 149 15.04 12.09 9.59
N ASN A 150 14.94 13.24 10.27
CA ASN A 150 14.02 13.44 11.40
C ASN A 150 12.66 14.03 11.01
N ASP A 151 12.38 14.15 9.72
CA ASP A 151 11.05 14.57 9.26
C ASP A 151 9.99 13.58 9.71
N ILE A 152 8.84 14.10 10.14
CA ILE A 152 7.75 13.28 10.64
C ILE A 152 6.89 12.78 9.48
N LEU A 153 6.83 11.48 9.31
CA LEU A 153 5.87 10.79 8.47
C LEU A 153 4.51 10.77 9.16
N SER A 154 3.46 11.11 8.45
CA SER A 154 2.08 11.07 8.94
C SER A 154 1.18 10.35 7.94
N ALA A 155 0.39 9.41 8.43
CA ALA A 155 -0.66 8.75 7.66
C ALA A 155 -2.04 9.42 7.81
N ALA A 156 -2.10 10.66 8.34
CA ALA A 156 -3.33 11.45 8.37
C ALA A 156 -3.75 11.89 6.95
N PRO A 157 -5.08 11.94 6.62
CA PRO A 157 -6.19 11.75 7.55
C PRO A 157 -6.63 10.29 7.76
N ALA A 158 -6.12 9.33 6.98
CA ALA A 158 -6.56 7.94 7.02
C ALA A 158 -6.25 7.25 8.37
N LEU A 159 -5.06 7.50 8.92
CA LEU A 159 -4.58 6.93 10.18
C LEU A 159 -3.77 7.99 10.95
N PRO A 160 -4.44 8.97 11.59
CA PRO A 160 -3.76 10.11 12.21
C PRO A 160 -2.82 9.75 13.37
N GLU A 161 -3.03 8.59 13.98
CA GLU A 161 -2.22 8.11 15.10
C GLU A 161 -0.87 7.54 14.65
N LEU A 162 -0.74 7.13 13.40
CA LEU A 162 0.50 6.59 12.86
C LEU A 162 1.41 7.75 12.48
N LYS A 163 2.39 7.98 13.34
CA LYS A 163 3.44 8.98 13.17
C LYS A 163 4.77 8.39 13.59
N MET A 164 5.78 8.61 12.79
CA MET A 164 7.16 8.23 13.07
C MET A 164 8.10 9.12 12.26
N THR A 165 9.36 9.20 12.62
CA THR A 165 10.35 9.85 11.76
C THR A 165 10.83 8.91 10.67
N VAL A 166 11.40 9.47 9.58
CA VAL A 166 12.06 8.66 8.56
C VAL A 166 13.19 7.84 9.18
N ALA A 167 13.99 8.44 10.05
CA ALA A 167 15.07 7.74 10.76
C ALA A 167 14.56 6.55 11.60
N GLU A 168 13.37 6.66 12.19
CA GLU A 168 12.75 5.54 12.93
C GLU A 168 12.32 4.42 11.99
N LEU A 169 11.74 4.73 10.83
CA LEU A 169 11.35 3.74 9.83
C LEU A 169 12.55 2.92 9.35
N PHE A 170 13.70 3.56 9.12
CA PHE A 170 14.92 2.93 8.60
C PHE A 170 15.88 2.42 9.69
N ARG A 171 15.53 2.51 10.97
CA ARG A 171 16.36 2.02 12.07
C ARG A 171 16.49 0.49 12.01
N LYS A 172 17.72 0.04 11.89
CA LYS A 172 18.09 -1.39 11.93
C LYS A 172 18.35 -1.86 13.36
#